data_31b8be990c17f380fe894c693bc215d4
#
_entry.id   31b8be990c17f380fe894c693bc215d4
#
_cell.length_a   1.000
_cell.length_b   1.000
_cell.length_c   1.000
_cell.angle_alpha   90.00
_cell.angle_beta   90.00
_cell.angle_gamma   90.00
#
_symmetry.space_group_name_H-M   'P 1'
#
loop_
_entity.id
_entity.type
_entity.pdbx_description
1 polymer ?
#
loop_
_entity_poly.entity_id
_entity_poly.type
_entity_poly.pdbx_seq_one_letter_code
_entity_poly.pdbx_strand_id
1 'polypeptide(L)'
;MIAIGLFCAALLGCVVLRVNILCALVAGLFIFSLYGKKQGFSWRAIGGMIVTGIKTSASVVLVFPLIGMLTAFWRACGTLPLIICCAVDMIRPEILLLMTFLLNCAVSVLTGTAFGTAATMGTICVSVGVSMGMDPVLLGGAMLSGVYFGDRCSPVSTSALLVSELTETNIYDNIRRMLKTALVPFLLSCAAYAALGMARGADTGTQELWTLYGREMTLHWAMCLPAVLILALSLLRVNVKRAMSASILAAMLLCVFLRRLEAAELLRIAVFGYTAADAEVGAMLDGGGMLSMLRMACIVAISSSYSGIFRKTGLLEHICGRIAALSERTSPYMAMLVTAAFAGLVACNQTLTIILTHQLCARTQSDSRETAIDLENSAVVIAPLVPWSIAGATPLSSVGAPTASLLAACFLYLLPLWTLLRRTLEKRRGRAQQRLQG
;
A
#
# COMPACT_ATOMS: atom_id res chain seq x y z
N MET A 1 -13.99 12.57 21.69
CA MET A 1 -14.71 11.32 21.38
C MET A 1 -15.84 11.53 20.37
N ILE A 2 -16.75 12.50 20.58
CA ILE A 2 -17.90 12.75 19.65
C ILE A 2 -17.45 13.02 18.21
N ALA A 3 -16.39 13.86 18.02
CA ALA A 3 -15.89 14.20 16.68
C ALA A 3 -15.37 12.97 15.91
N ILE A 4 -14.68 12.05 16.59
CA ILE A 4 -14.19 10.80 15.97
C ILE A 4 -15.38 9.89 15.65
N GLY A 5 -16.36 9.76 16.57
CA GLY A 5 -17.58 8.97 16.33
C GLY A 5 -18.38 9.48 15.13
N LEU A 6 -18.54 10.79 15.00
CA LEU A 6 -19.20 11.42 13.83
C LEU A 6 -18.43 11.15 12.51
N PHE A 7 -17.10 11.22 12.56
CA PHE A 7 -16.28 10.92 11.39
C PHE A 7 -16.39 9.44 10.98
N CYS A 8 -16.31 8.51 11.95
CA CYS A 8 -16.51 7.09 11.67
C CYS A 8 -17.92 6.80 11.12
N ALA A 9 -18.95 7.46 11.66
CA ALA A 9 -20.32 7.35 11.15
C ALA A 9 -20.44 7.88 9.71
N ALA A 10 -19.80 9.01 9.40
CA ALA A 10 -19.77 9.56 8.04
C ALA A 10 -19.06 8.62 7.05
N LEU A 11 -17.93 8.01 7.46
CA LEU A 11 -17.21 7.04 6.64
C LEU A 11 -18.06 5.79 6.38
N LEU A 12 -18.62 5.18 7.43
CA LEU A 12 -19.48 4.02 7.30
C LEU A 12 -20.73 4.34 6.44
N GLY A 13 -21.33 5.50 6.64
CA GLY A 13 -22.45 5.98 5.83
C GLY A 13 -22.08 6.07 4.34
N CYS A 14 -20.94 6.65 4.00
CA CYS A 14 -20.48 6.71 2.61
C CYS A 14 -20.21 5.32 2.01
N VAL A 15 -19.64 4.39 2.79
CA VAL A 15 -19.40 3.01 2.33
C VAL A 15 -20.72 2.27 2.08
N VAL A 16 -21.67 2.35 3.02
CA VAL A 16 -23.00 1.69 2.91
C VAL A 16 -23.80 2.28 1.75
N LEU A 17 -23.83 3.60 1.63
CA LEU A 17 -24.56 4.30 0.57
C LEU A 17 -23.82 4.32 -0.78
N ARG A 18 -22.63 3.70 -0.87
CA ARG A 18 -21.76 3.70 -2.07
C ARG A 18 -21.42 5.11 -2.59
N VAL A 19 -21.42 6.11 -1.71
CA VAL A 19 -21.04 7.49 -2.03
C VAL A 19 -19.51 7.61 -2.08
N ASN A 20 -19.02 8.59 -2.84
CA ASN A 20 -17.59 8.83 -2.95
C ASN A 20 -16.96 9.11 -1.57
N ILE A 21 -15.93 8.36 -1.21
CA ILE A 21 -15.25 8.46 0.08
C ILE A 21 -14.64 9.85 0.33
N LEU A 22 -14.36 10.62 -0.75
CA LEU A 22 -13.93 12.02 -0.65
C LEU A 22 -14.94 12.89 0.13
N CYS A 23 -16.25 12.62 -0.02
CA CYS A 23 -17.29 13.35 0.71
C CYS A 23 -17.17 13.14 2.22
N ALA A 24 -16.92 11.88 2.65
CA ALA A 24 -16.69 11.56 4.06
C ALA A 24 -15.41 12.22 4.59
N LEU A 25 -14.34 12.24 3.77
CA LEU A 25 -13.09 12.88 4.17
C LEU A 25 -13.24 14.42 4.29
N VAL A 26 -13.95 15.06 3.37
CA VAL A 26 -14.25 16.50 3.48
C VAL A 26 -15.12 16.80 4.71
N ALA A 27 -16.16 15.99 4.96
CA ALA A 27 -16.98 16.09 6.16
C ALA A 27 -16.12 15.92 7.43
N GLY A 28 -15.20 14.94 7.43
CA GLY A 28 -14.23 14.74 8.50
C GLY A 28 -13.35 15.96 8.75
N LEU A 29 -12.83 16.57 7.69
CA LEU A 29 -12.03 17.81 7.80
C LEU A 29 -12.84 18.92 8.48
N PHE A 30 -14.11 19.06 8.11
CA PHE A 30 -15.00 20.04 8.70
C PHE A 30 -15.28 19.73 10.19
N ILE A 31 -15.61 18.48 10.53
CA ILE A 31 -15.84 18.01 11.90
C ILE A 31 -14.62 18.29 12.79
N PHE A 32 -13.40 17.92 12.34
CA PHE A 32 -12.18 18.13 13.12
C PHE A 32 -11.78 19.60 13.21
N SER A 33 -12.07 20.41 12.20
CA SER A 33 -11.88 21.87 12.23
C SER A 33 -12.81 22.54 13.25
N LEU A 34 -14.08 22.13 13.29
CA LEU A 34 -15.04 22.58 14.30
C LEU A 34 -14.62 22.15 15.72
N TYR A 35 -14.11 20.94 15.86
CA TYR A 35 -13.56 20.47 17.13
C TYR A 35 -12.39 21.34 17.58
N GLY A 36 -11.44 21.65 16.69
CA GLY A 36 -10.32 22.56 16.98
C GLY A 36 -10.80 23.95 17.38
N LYS A 37 -11.87 24.46 16.73
CA LYS A 37 -12.49 25.74 17.11
C LYS A 37 -13.10 25.70 18.51
N LYS A 38 -13.78 24.60 18.86
CA LYS A 38 -14.36 24.39 20.20
C LYS A 38 -13.29 24.29 21.29
N GLN A 39 -12.07 23.85 20.96
CA GLN A 39 -10.90 23.81 21.85
C GLN A 39 -10.21 25.20 22.01
N GLY A 40 -10.77 26.27 21.43
CA GLY A 40 -10.25 27.62 21.56
C GLY A 40 -9.27 28.06 20.48
N PHE A 41 -8.95 27.22 19.49
CA PHE A 41 -8.05 27.59 18.40
C PHE A 41 -8.72 28.58 17.42
N SER A 42 -7.95 29.56 16.94
CA SER A 42 -8.43 30.47 15.87
C SER A 42 -8.49 29.73 14.53
N TRP A 43 -9.36 30.20 13.61
CA TRP A 43 -9.43 29.66 12.26
C TRP A 43 -8.08 29.71 11.52
N ARG A 44 -7.28 30.76 11.78
CA ARG A 44 -5.93 30.91 11.22
C ARG A 44 -4.99 29.82 11.75
N ALA A 45 -5.08 29.48 13.04
CA ALA A 45 -4.30 28.41 13.64
C ALA A 45 -4.72 27.04 13.07
N ILE A 46 -6.03 26.80 12.91
CA ILE A 46 -6.56 25.57 12.31
C ILE A 46 -6.08 25.43 10.85
N GLY A 47 -6.13 26.51 10.05
CA GLY A 47 -5.55 26.53 8.71
C GLY A 47 -4.06 26.18 8.68
N GLY A 48 -3.29 26.70 9.64
CA GLY A 48 -1.86 26.33 9.81
C GLY A 48 -1.66 24.87 10.17
N MET A 49 -2.54 24.25 10.99
CA MET A 49 -2.51 22.83 11.32
C MET A 49 -2.79 21.97 10.08
N ILE A 50 -3.80 22.33 9.28
CA ILE A 50 -4.17 21.67 8.02
C ILE A 50 -2.98 21.67 7.06
N VAL A 51 -2.39 22.84 6.81
CA VAL A 51 -1.24 22.99 5.91
C VAL A 51 -0.03 22.17 6.40
N THR A 52 0.22 22.18 7.71
CA THR A 52 1.30 21.38 8.30
C THR A 52 1.05 19.88 8.10
N GLY A 53 -0.19 19.42 8.28
CA GLY A 53 -0.58 18.05 8.01
C GLY A 53 -0.36 17.64 6.54
N ILE A 54 -0.79 18.48 5.58
CA ILE A 54 -0.61 18.24 4.15
C ILE A 54 0.90 18.18 3.79
N LYS A 55 1.71 19.08 4.36
CA LYS A 55 3.16 19.10 4.11
C LYS A 55 3.85 17.81 4.52
N THR A 56 3.38 17.10 5.55
CA THR A 56 3.96 15.79 5.94
C THR A 56 3.83 14.72 4.87
N SER A 57 2.81 14.82 4.01
CA SER A 57 2.56 13.87 2.91
C SER A 57 2.88 14.42 1.53
N ALA A 58 3.45 15.62 1.43
CA ALA A 58 3.77 16.25 0.14
C ALA A 58 4.69 15.38 -0.73
N SER A 59 5.62 14.64 -0.11
CA SER A 59 6.51 13.72 -0.83
C SER A 59 5.74 12.58 -1.53
N VAL A 60 4.65 12.11 -0.93
CA VAL A 60 3.79 11.06 -1.49
C VAL A 60 2.89 11.65 -2.58
N VAL A 61 2.28 12.81 -2.32
CA VAL A 61 1.43 13.50 -3.30
C VAL A 61 2.19 13.78 -4.61
N LEU A 62 3.48 14.14 -4.53
CA LEU A 62 4.33 14.37 -5.70
C LEU A 62 4.68 13.08 -6.49
N VAL A 63 4.47 11.91 -5.93
CA VAL A 63 4.68 10.64 -6.64
C VAL A 63 3.49 10.29 -7.54
N PHE A 64 2.27 10.72 -7.23
CA PHE A 64 1.08 10.38 -8.02
C PHE A 64 1.15 10.81 -9.49
N PRO A 65 1.54 12.05 -9.84
CA PRO A 65 1.75 12.42 -11.24
C PRO A 65 2.76 11.51 -11.95
N LEU A 66 3.85 11.13 -11.27
CA LEU A 66 4.84 10.21 -11.84
C LEU A 66 4.26 8.82 -12.07
N ILE A 67 3.44 8.28 -11.15
CA ILE A 67 2.75 7.00 -11.36
C ILE A 67 1.82 7.08 -12.57
N GLY A 68 1.02 8.14 -12.66
CA GLY A 68 0.11 8.34 -13.78
C GLY A 68 0.84 8.42 -15.13
N MET A 69 1.92 9.20 -15.21
CA MET A 69 2.75 9.29 -16.41
C MET A 69 3.46 7.97 -16.75
N LEU A 70 4.03 7.29 -15.75
CA LEU A 70 4.71 6.01 -15.92
C LEU A 70 3.79 4.98 -16.58
N THR A 71 2.60 4.80 -15.99
CA THR A 71 1.62 3.83 -16.49
C THR A 71 1.11 4.19 -17.89
N ALA A 72 0.90 5.48 -18.18
CA ALA A 72 0.49 5.94 -19.52
C ALA A 72 1.57 5.70 -20.58
N PHE A 73 2.82 6.09 -20.29
CA PHE A 73 3.91 5.91 -21.27
C PHE A 73 4.32 4.45 -21.45
N TRP A 74 4.23 3.60 -20.43
CA TRP A 74 4.46 2.16 -20.57
C TRP A 74 3.42 1.48 -21.48
N ARG A 75 2.19 1.97 -21.48
CA ARG A 75 1.15 1.55 -22.42
C ARG A 75 1.45 2.09 -23.82
N ALA A 76 1.70 3.37 -23.92
CA ALA A 76 1.92 4.06 -25.20
C ALA A 76 3.16 3.56 -25.95
N CYS A 77 4.28 3.32 -25.28
CA CYS A 77 5.51 2.84 -25.92
C CYS A 77 5.55 1.33 -26.17
N GLY A 78 4.55 0.57 -25.69
CA GLY A 78 4.49 -0.88 -25.87
C GLY A 78 5.21 -1.71 -24.78
N THR A 79 5.74 -1.09 -23.72
CA THR A 79 6.40 -1.80 -22.63
C THR A 79 5.42 -2.78 -21.96
N LEU A 80 4.21 -2.34 -21.57
CA LEU A 80 3.20 -3.22 -20.97
C LEU A 80 2.72 -4.30 -21.93
N PRO A 81 2.30 -4.01 -23.18
CA PRO A 81 1.92 -5.03 -24.15
C PRO A 81 2.98 -6.11 -24.32
N LEU A 82 4.25 -5.73 -24.52
CA LEU A 82 5.34 -6.70 -24.68
C LEU A 82 5.54 -7.58 -23.45
N ILE A 83 5.54 -6.99 -22.23
CA ILE A 83 5.68 -7.75 -20.99
C ILE A 83 4.50 -8.72 -20.82
N ILE A 84 3.28 -8.29 -21.11
CA ILE A 84 2.08 -9.13 -21.05
C ILE A 84 2.21 -10.32 -21.99
N CYS A 85 2.55 -10.11 -23.27
CA CYS A 85 2.73 -11.17 -24.24
C CYS A 85 3.80 -12.18 -23.78
N CYS A 86 4.99 -11.69 -23.41
CA CYS A 86 6.06 -12.58 -22.93
C CYS A 86 5.69 -13.35 -21.65
N ALA A 87 4.96 -12.71 -20.75
CA ALA A 87 4.58 -13.33 -19.48
C ALA A 87 3.51 -14.41 -19.68
N VAL A 88 2.54 -14.18 -20.56
CA VAL A 88 1.48 -15.15 -20.89
C VAL A 88 2.06 -16.41 -21.53
N ASP A 89 3.10 -16.26 -22.36
CA ASP A 89 3.80 -17.41 -22.97
C ASP A 89 4.61 -18.22 -21.96
N MET A 90 5.09 -17.60 -20.86
CA MET A 90 6.02 -18.24 -19.92
C MET A 90 5.36 -18.69 -18.61
N ILE A 91 4.32 -18.00 -18.16
CA ILE A 91 3.75 -18.18 -16.82
C ILE A 91 2.42 -18.92 -16.93
N ARG A 92 2.30 -20.03 -16.21
CA ARG A 92 1.02 -20.72 -16.07
C ARG A 92 0.08 -19.91 -15.19
N PRO A 93 -1.20 -19.75 -15.58
CA PRO A 93 -2.18 -18.99 -14.82
C PRO A 93 -2.31 -19.44 -13.36
N GLU A 94 -2.20 -20.76 -13.11
CA GLU A 94 -2.40 -21.36 -11.80
C GLU A 94 -1.37 -20.86 -10.75
N ILE A 95 -0.15 -20.50 -11.21
CA ILE A 95 0.92 -20.05 -10.30
C ILE A 95 1.07 -18.53 -10.27
N LEU A 96 0.38 -17.79 -11.16
CA LEU A 96 0.58 -16.35 -11.33
C LEU A 96 0.25 -15.57 -10.05
N LEU A 97 -0.80 -15.96 -9.32
CA LEU A 97 -1.19 -15.30 -8.08
C LEU A 97 -0.12 -15.46 -6.99
N LEU A 98 0.44 -16.67 -6.87
CA LEU A 98 1.58 -16.93 -5.98
C LEU A 98 2.83 -16.15 -6.44
N MET A 99 3.11 -16.12 -7.74
CA MET A 99 4.24 -15.37 -8.29
C MET A 99 4.08 -13.86 -8.05
N THR A 100 2.87 -13.33 -8.18
CA THR A 100 2.56 -11.92 -7.84
C THR A 100 2.94 -11.62 -6.40
N PHE A 101 2.57 -12.47 -5.46
CA PHE A 101 2.95 -12.31 -4.05
C PHE A 101 4.48 -12.37 -3.87
N LEU A 102 5.13 -13.42 -4.36
CA LEU A 102 6.57 -13.67 -4.16
C LEU A 102 7.46 -12.60 -4.81
N LEU A 103 7.16 -12.19 -6.05
CA LEU A 103 7.94 -11.17 -6.76
C LEU A 103 7.82 -9.80 -6.06
N ASN A 104 6.62 -9.44 -5.60
CA ASN A 104 6.44 -8.22 -4.83
C ASN A 104 7.13 -8.29 -3.46
N CYS A 105 7.16 -9.45 -2.78
CA CYS A 105 7.98 -9.66 -1.58
C CYS A 105 9.46 -9.39 -1.87
N ALA A 106 10.02 -10.05 -2.89
CA ALA A 106 11.44 -9.97 -3.20
C ALA A 106 11.87 -8.54 -3.57
N VAL A 107 11.14 -7.88 -4.47
CA VAL A 107 11.46 -6.51 -4.90
C VAL A 107 11.27 -5.53 -3.75
N SER A 108 10.24 -5.69 -2.92
CA SER A 108 10.00 -4.79 -1.79
C SER A 108 11.06 -4.93 -0.69
N VAL A 109 11.55 -6.12 -0.39
CA VAL A 109 12.69 -6.33 0.53
C VAL A 109 13.94 -5.60 0.04
N LEU A 110 14.21 -5.66 -1.26
CA LEU A 110 15.39 -5.04 -1.86
C LEU A 110 15.29 -3.52 -1.93
N THR A 111 14.13 -2.99 -2.28
CA THR A 111 13.89 -1.54 -2.46
C THR A 111 13.54 -0.82 -1.16
N GLY A 112 12.97 -1.52 -0.18
CA GLY A 112 12.52 -0.98 1.10
C GLY A 112 11.35 -0.01 0.99
N THR A 113 10.50 -0.15 -0.04
CA THR A 113 9.37 0.78 -0.24
C THR A 113 8.16 0.08 -0.85
N ALA A 114 7.04 0.10 -0.12
CA ALA A 114 5.77 -0.44 -0.59
C ALA A 114 5.26 0.30 -1.84
N PHE A 115 5.32 1.62 -1.85
CA PHE A 115 4.82 2.43 -2.98
C PHE A 115 5.65 2.24 -4.25
N GLY A 116 6.98 2.21 -4.11
CA GLY A 116 7.88 1.98 -5.25
C GLY A 116 7.70 0.61 -5.85
N THR A 117 7.57 -0.42 -5.02
CA THR A 117 7.35 -1.79 -5.48
C THR A 117 5.98 -1.96 -6.16
N ALA A 118 4.92 -1.38 -5.59
CA ALA A 118 3.60 -1.42 -6.21
C ALA A 118 3.59 -0.75 -7.59
N ALA A 119 4.21 0.44 -7.71
CA ALA A 119 4.28 1.18 -8.96
C ALA A 119 5.19 0.52 -10.03
N THR A 120 6.02 -0.44 -9.66
CA THR A 120 6.95 -1.15 -10.56
C THR A 120 6.52 -2.60 -10.75
N MET A 121 6.97 -3.50 -9.89
CA MET A 121 6.64 -4.93 -9.97
C MET A 121 5.14 -5.18 -9.83
N GLY A 122 4.46 -4.43 -8.95
CA GLY A 122 3.01 -4.54 -8.77
C GLY A 122 2.25 -4.25 -10.06
N THR A 123 2.62 -3.17 -10.77
CA THR A 123 1.99 -2.83 -12.06
C THR A 123 2.20 -3.93 -13.10
N ILE A 124 3.39 -4.50 -13.18
CA ILE A 124 3.70 -5.61 -14.10
C ILE A 124 2.81 -6.82 -13.76
N CYS A 125 2.87 -7.30 -12.52
CA CYS A 125 2.17 -8.51 -12.11
C CYS A 125 0.64 -8.39 -12.28
N VAL A 126 0.07 -7.25 -11.86
CA VAL A 126 -1.38 -7.03 -11.94
C VAL A 126 -1.83 -6.87 -13.41
N SER A 127 -1.07 -6.16 -14.24
CA SER A 127 -1.41 -6.01 -15.67
C SER A 127 -1.38 -7.35 -16.40
N VAL A 128 -0.33 -8.17 -16.17
CA VAL A 128 -0.24 -9.54 -16.71
C VAL A 128 -1.43 -10.39 -16.24
N GLY A 129 -1.72 -10.38 -14.94
CA GLY A 129 -2.80 -11.20 -14.39
C GLY A 129 -4.18 -10.81 -14.92
N VAL A 130 -4.45 -9.51 -15.06
CA VAL A 130 -5.71 -9.01 -15.63
C VAL A 130 -5.83 -9.43 -17.11
N SER A 131 -4.75 -9.34 -17.88
CA SER A 131 -4.73 -9.77 -19.28
C SER A 131 -4.91 -11.29 -19.46
N MET A 132 -4.56 -12.07 -18.41
CA MET A 132 -4.84 -13.52 -18.35
C MET A 132 -6.22 -13.84 -17.76
N GLY A 133 -7.11 -12.87 -17.64
CA GLY A 133 -8.48 -13.06 -17.14
C GLY A 133 -8.59 -13.29 -15.61
N MET A 134 -7.51 -13.05 -14.85
CA MET A 134 -7.56 -13.21 -13.39
C MET A 134 -8.31 -12.04 -12.72
N ASP A 135 -8.96 -12.36 -11.59
CA ASP A 135 -9.71 -11.39 -10.79
C ASP A 135 -8.77 -10.28 -10.22
N PRO A 136 -8.97 -9.00 -10.60
CA PRO A 136 -8.17 -7.88 -10.10
C PRO A 136 -8.19 -7.75 -8.57
N VAL A 137 -9.25 -8.25 -7.90
CA VAL A 137 -9.35 -8.25 -6.44
C VAL A 137 -8.27 -9.15 -5.83
N LEU A 138 -8.10 -10.35 -6.35
CA LEU A 138 -7.10 -11.31 -5.86
C LEU A 138 -5.68 -10.85 -6.18
N LEU A 139 -5.45 -10.34 -7.40
CA LEU A 139 -4.14 -9.81 -7.82
C LEU A 139 -3.71 -8.63 -6.96
N GLY A 140 -4.61 -7.66 -6.73
CA GLY A 140 -4.34 -6.53 -5.86
C GLY A 140 -4.06 -6.94 -4.42
N GLY A 141 -4.76 -7.95 -3.89
CA GLY A 141 -4.55 -8.50 -2.55
C GLY A 141 -3.19 -9.21 -2.42
N ALA A 142 -2.81 -10.03 -3.40
CA ALA A 142 -1.51 -10.69 -3.45
C ALA A 142 -0.36 -9.70 -3.57
N MET A 143 -0.48 -8.70 -4.45
CA MET A 143 0.47 -7.61 -4.60
C MET A 143 0.62 -6.84 -3.28
N LEU A 144 -0.49 -6.42 -2.65
CA LEU A 144 -0.49 -5.66 -1.41
C LEU A 144 0.18 -6.45 -0.27
N SER A 145 -0.12 -7.73 -0.15
CA SER A 145 0.54 -8.64 0.79
C SER A 145 2.04 -8.70 0.58
N GLY A 146 2.48 -8.79 -0.67
CA GLY A 146 3.90 -8.88 -1.04
C GLY A 146 4.67 -7.59 -0.73
N VAL A 147 4.12 -6.43 -1.12
CA VAL A 147 4.81 -5.15 -0.89
C VAL A 147 4.98 -4.85 0.60
N TYR A 148 4.00 -5.20 1.44
CA TYR A 148 4.08 -4.98 2.88
C TYR A 148 4.88 -6.03 3.64
N PHE A 149 4.97 -7.25 3.14
CA PHE A 149 5.96 -8.21 3.64
C PHE A 149 7.38 -7.62 3.48
N GLY A 150 7.70 -7.11 2.29
CA GLY A 150 9.02 -6.58 1.98
C GLY A 150 9.30 -5.26 2.68
N ASP A 151 8.37 -4.32 2.68
CA ASP A 151 8.51 -3.05 3.39
C ASP A 151 8.82 -3.25 4.87
N ARG A 152 8.14 -4.18 5.52
CA ARG A 152 8.38 -4.55 6.91
C ARG A 152 9.76 -5.19 7.14
N CYS A 153 10.20 -6.08 6.25
CA CYS A 153 11.42 -6.89 6.43
C CYS A 153 12.67 -6.31 5.78
N SER A 154 12.64 -5.07 5.30
CA SER A 154 13.78 -4.42 4.65
C SER A 154 14.56 -3.50 5.59
N PRO A 155 15.91 -3.59 5.61
CA PRO A 155 16.74 -2.70 6.43
C PRO A 155 16.77 -1.24 5.92
N VAL A 156 16.25 -1.00 4.74
CA VAL A 156 16.17 0.35 4.14
C VAL A 156 14.74 0.89 4.12
N SER A 157 13.79 0.18 4.70
CA SER A 157 12.40 0.61 4.81
C SER A 157 12.25 1.75 5.81
N THR A 158 11.46 2.75 5.43
CA THR A 158 11.15 3.89 6.29
C THR A 158 10.27 3.51 7.49
N SER A 159 9.40 2.51 7.34
CA SER A 159 8.56 2.01 8.44
C SER A 159 9.39 1.24 9.47
N ALA A 160 10.26 0.33 9.02
CA ALA A 160 11.14 -0.44 9.89
C ALA A 160 12.19 0.43 10.60
N LEU A 161 12.75 1.44 9.91
CA LEU A 161 13.64 2.43 10.51
C LEU A 161 12.91 3.24 11.58
N LEU A 162 11.70 3.73 11.28
CA LEU A 162 10.91 4.49 12.24
C LEU A 162 10.59 3.68 13.49
N VAL A 163 10.21 2.41 13.36
CA VAL A 163 9.96 1.53 14.52
C VAL A 163 11.23 1.35 15.34
N SER A 164 12.39 1.11 14.68
CA SER A 164 13.66 0.95 15.39
C SER A 164 14.09 2.20 16.14
N GLU A 165 13.85 3.40 15.58
CA GLU A 165 14.12 4.69 16.24
C GLU A 165 13.18 4.92 17.43
N LEU A 166 11.87 4.69 17.26
CA LEU A 166 10.89 4.89 18.34
C LEU A 166 11.10 3.96 19.53
N THR A 167 11.60 2.75 19.28
CA THR A 167 11.81 1.73 20.30
C THR A 167 13.27 1.62 20.77
N GLU A 168 14.17 2.45 20.22
CA GLU A 168 15.60 2.45 20.50
C GLU A 168 16.26 1.07 20.31
N THR A 169 15.86 0.34 19.25
CA THR A 169 16.32 -1.01 18.95
C THR A 169 17.17 -1.08 17.69
N ASN A 170 17.95 -2.16 17.54
CA ASN A 170 18.73 -2.37 16.31
C ASN A 170 17.87 -2.96 15.20
N ILE A 171 17.83 -2.30 14.05
CA ILE A 171 17.03 -2.70 12.90
C ILE A 171 17.36 -4.11 12.39
N TYR A 172 18.61 -4.53 12.38
CA TYR A 172 19.01 -5.87 11.88
C TYR A 172 18.53 -6.98 12.83
N ASP A 173 18.55 -6.73 14.14
CA ASP A 173 17.99 -7.66 15.13
C ASP A 173 16.47 -7.74 15.00
N ASN A 174 15.81 -6.62 14.78
CA ASN A 174 14.38 -6.56 14.50
C ASN A 174 14.04 -7.39 13.26
N ILE A 175 14.75 -7.21 12.14
CA ILE A 175 14.52 -7.96 10.90
C ILE A 175 14.65 -9.46 11.12
N ARG A 176 15.68 -9.92 11.83
CA ARG A 176 15.82 -11.36 12.15
C ARG A 176 14.63 -11.91 12.92
N ARG A 177 14.10 -11.15 13.87
CA ARG A 177 12.90 -11.52 14.65
C ARG A 177 11.63 -11.43 13.81
N MET A 178 11.51 -10.40 12.97
CA MET A 178 10.40 -10.22 12.05
C MET A 178 10.30 -11.39 11.06
N LEU A 179 11.40 -11.84 10.48
CA LEU A 179 11.43 -13.01 9.58
C LEU A 179 10.98 -14.27 10.30
N LYS A 180 11.43 -14.50 11.55
CA LYS A 180 10.99 -15.66 12.34
C LYS A 180 9.49 -15.62 12.65
N THR A 181 8.96 -14.46 12.99
CA THR A 181 7.52 -14.31 13.28
C THR A 181 6.65 -14.38 12.04
N ALA A 182 7.18 -13.97 10.89
CA ALA A 182 6.49 -13.95 9.61
C ALA A 182 6.49 -15.30 8.89
N LEU A 183 7.37 -16.25 9.25
CA LEU A 183 7.56 -17.50 8.49
C LEU A 183 6.26 -18.27 8.30
N VAL A 184 5.49 -18.51 9.36
CA VAL A 184 4.22 -19.24 9.28
C VAL A 184 3.17 -18.45 8.50
N PRO A 185 2.89 -17.17 8.79
CA PRO A 185 2.00 -16.35 7.97
C PRO A 185 2.39 -16.27 6.50
N PHE A 186 3.69 -16.20 6.21
CA PHE A 186 4.22 -16.20 4.84
C PHE A 186 3.91 -17.51 4.10
N LEU A 187 4.21 -18.65 4.71
CA LEU A 187 3.93 -19.96 4.12
C LEU A 187 2.42 -20.18 3.94
N LEU A 188 1.60 -19.76 4.90
CA LEU A 188 0.14 -19.83 4.78
C LEU A 188 -0.37 -18.94 3.65
N SER A 189 0.21 -17.75 3.48
CA SER A 189 -0.13 -16.86 2.36
C SER A 189 0.27 -17.45 1.02
N CYS A 190 1.46 -18.07 0.93
CA CYS A 190 1.88 -18.82 -0.27
C CYS A 190 0.89 -19.94 -0.61
N ALA A 191 0.50 -20.75 0.39
CA ALA A 191 -0.46 -21.82 0.20
C ALA A 191 -1.84 -21.29 -0.22
N ALA A 192 -2.31 -20.19 0.40
CA ALA A 192 -3.59 -19.56 0.05
C ALA A 192 -3.58 -19.05 -1.41
N TYR A 193 -2.54 -18.32 -1.81
CA TYR A 193 -2.45 -17.81 -3.18
C TYR A 193 -2.22 -18.91 -4.22
N ALA A 194 -1.49 -19.96 -3.89
CA ALA A 194 -1.38 -21.13 -4.75
C ALA A 194 -2.73 -21.85 -4.93
N ALA A 195 -3.46 -22.09 -3.84
CA ALA A 195 -4.76 -22.73 -3.88
C ALA A 195 -5.80 -21.88 -4.64
N LEU A 196 -5.82 -20.56 -4.42
CA LEU A 196 -6.72 -19.64 -5.14
C LEU A 196 -6.38 -19.55 -6.63
N GLY A 197 -5.09 -19.60 -6.99
CA GLY A 197 -4.66 -19.63 -8.39
C GLY A 197 -5.09 -20.92 -9.11
N MET A 198 -4.93 -22.08 -8.47
CA MET A 198 -5.36 -23.37 -9.03
C MET A 198 -6.88 -23.51 -9.14
N ALA A 199 -7.65 -22.92 -8.22
CA ALA A 199 -9.11 -23.03 -8.22
C ALA A 199 -9.79 -22.21 -9.32
N ARG A 200 -9.10 -21.22 -9.88
CA ARG A 200 -9.61 -20.32 -10.93
C ARG A 200 -8.74 -20.45 -12.17
N GLY A 201 -8.82 -21.61 -12.85
CA GLY A 201 -8.16 -21.79 -14.14
C GLY A 201 -8.51 -20.65 -15.09
N ALA A 202 -7.51 -19.92 -15.56
CA ALA A 202 -7.71 -18.87 -16.54
C ALA A 202 -7.69 -19.50 -17.95
N ASP A 203 -8.60 -19.05 -18.79
CA ASP A 203 -8.59 -19.43 -20.22
C ASP A 203 -7.43 -18.69 -20.90
N THR A 204 -6.43 -19.43 -21.36
CA THR A 204 -5.24 -18.84 -21.99
C THR A 204 -5.47 -18.65 -23.48
N GLY A 205 -6.06 -17.53 -23.85
CA GLY A 205 -6.05 -17.03 -25.23
C GLY A 205 -4.67 -16.44 -25.63
N THR A 206 -3.60 -17.25 -25.48
CA THR A 206 -2.22 -16.77 -25.62
C THR A 206 -1.87 -16.26 -27.02
N GLN A 207 -2.33 -16.92 -28.06
CA GLN A 207 -2.07 -16.54 -29.45
C GLN A 207 -2.83 -15.26 -29.87
N GLU A 208 -3.94 -14.96 -29.23
CA GLU A 208 -4.77 -13.80 -29.57
C GLU A 208 -4.13 -12.47 -29.13
N LEU A 209 -3.36 -12.45 -28.02
CA LEU A 209 -2.76 -11.22 -27.49
C LEU A 209 -1.64 -10.66 -28.37
N TRP A 210 -0.79 -11.53 -28.94
CA TRP A 210 0.24 -11.10 -29.89
C TRP A 210 -0.37 -10.47 -31.15
N THR A 211 -1.43 -11.10 -31.69
CA THR A 211 -2.14 -10.59 -32.87
C THR A 211 -2.92 -9.34 -32.55
N LEU A 212 -3.55 -9.28 -31.36
CA LEU A 212 -4.33 -8.13 -30.89
C LEU A 212 -3.44 -6.89 -30.73
N TYR A 213 -2.38 -6.99 -29.94
CA TYR A 213 -1.46 -5.87 -29.75
C TYR A 213 -0.66 -5.53 -31.03
N GLY A 214 -0.41 -6.53 -31.89
CA GLY A 214 0.23 -6.34 -33.19
C GLY A 214 -0.58 -5.48 -34.18
N ARG A 215 -1.91 -5.36 -34.00
CA ARG A 215 -2.75 -4.43 -34.79
C ARG A 215 -2.48 -2.97 -34.43
N GLU A 216 -2.20 -2.70 -33.16
CA GLU A 216 -2.01 -1.33 -32.66
C GLU A 216 -0.54 -0.89 -32.75
N MET A 217 0.40 -1.79 -32.54
CA MET A 217 1.83 -1.47 -32.53
C MET A 217 2.74 -2.65 -32.87
N THR A 218 3.84 -2.39 -33.55
CA THR A 218 4.90 -3.39 -33.77
C THR A 218 5.70 -3.56 -32.50
N LEU A 219 5.58 -4.74 -31.84
CA LEU A 219 6.31 -5.04 -30.61
C LEU A 219 7.79 -5.29 -30.91
N HIS A 220 8.67 -4.58 -30.20
CA HIS A 220 10.12 -4.68 -30.32
C HIS A 220 10.77 -4.82 -28.96
N TRP A 221 11.83 -5.63 -28.82
CA TRP A 221 12.51 -5.89 -27.55
C TRP A 221 13.02 -4.63 -26.83
N ALA A 222 13.35 -3.55 -27.57
CA ALA A 222 13.71 -2.27 -26.97
C ALA A 222 12.61 -1.71 -26.04
N MET A 223 11.37 -2.10 -26.23
CA MET A 223 10.24 -1.69 -25.38
C MET A 223 10.33 -2.25 -23.95
N CYS A 224 11.17 -3.25 -23.67
CA CYS A 224 11.48 -3.70 -22.31
C CYS A 224 12.35 -2.71 -21.53
N LEU A 225 13.08 -1.81 -22.22
CA LEU A 225 14.05 -0.92 -21.61
C LEU A 225 13.50 -0.09 -20.44
N PRO A 226 12.30 0.55 -20.51
CA PRO A 226 11.77 1.32 -19.38
C PRO A 226 11.54 0.46 -18.12
N ALA A 227 11.04 -0.78 -18.29
CA ALA A 227 10.79 -1.70 -17.19
C ALA A 227 12.10 -2.24 -16.59
N VAL A 228 13.05 -2.63 -17.44
CA VAL A 228 14.39 -3.06 -16.99
C VAL A 228 15.10 -1.93 -16.25
N LEU A 229 15.04 -0.71 -16.77
CA LEU A 229 15.69 0.47 -16.19
C LEU A 229 15.13 0.78 -14.79
N ILE A 230 13.82 0.82 -14.61
CA ILE A 230 13.23 1.12 -13.30
C ILE A 230 13.54 0.02 -12.28
N LEU A 231 13.50 -1.26 -12.67
CA LEU A 231 13.85 -2.37 -11.80
C LEU A 231 15.33 -2.32 -11.42
N ALA A 232 16.24 -2.12 -12.38
CA ALA A 232 17.68 -2.00 -12.14
C ALA A 232 18.00 -0.84 -11.20
N LEU A 233 17.43 0.34 -11.43
CA LEU A 233 17.62 1.51 -10.56
C LEU A 233 17.03 1.28 -9.16
N SER A 234 15.91 0.57 -9.06
CA SER A 234 15.32 0.20 -7.77
C SER A 234 16.22 -0.77 -6.99
N LEU A 235 16.80 -1.78 -7.66
CA LEU A 235 17.76 -2.71 -7.07
C LEU A 235 19.06 -2.01 -6.63
N LEU A 236 19.49 -1.00 -7.38
CA LEU A 236 20.63 -0.13 -7.02
C LEU A 236 20.28 0.90 -5.92
N ARG A 237 19.07 0.81 -5.33
CA ARG A 237 18.59 1.68 -4.26
C ARG A 237 18.54 3.17 -4.63
N VAL A 238 18.38 3.47 -5.91
CA VAL A 238 18.13 4.83 -6.36
C VAL A 238 16.74 5.29 -5.88
N ASN A 239 16.63 6.55 -5.52
CA ASN A 239 15.35 7.12 -5.07
C ASN A 239 14.23 6.84 -6.09
N VAL A 240 13.10 6.33 -5.61
CA VAL A 240 11.95 5.89 -6.44
C VAL A 240 11.51 6.96 -7.44
N LYS A 241 11.47 8.24 -7.04
CA LYS A 241 11.10 9.34 -7.95
C LYS A 241 12.08 9.46 -9.12
N ARG A 242 13.39 9.32 -8.88
CA ARG A 242 14.42 9.36 -9.92
C ARG A 242 14.32 8.13 -10.83
N ALA A 243 14.12 6.94 -10.26
CA ALA A 243 13.94 5.71 -11.03
C ALA A 243 12.71 5.78 -11.94
N MET A 244 11.58 6.26 -11.41
CA MET A 244 10.35 6.48 -12.19
C MET A 244 10.57 7.53 -13.30
N SER A 245 11.19 8.68 -12.98
CA SER A 245 11.47 9.72 -13.98
C SER A 245 12.38 9.23 -15.10
N ALA A 246 13.41 8.44 -14.79
CA ALA A 246 14.29 7.83 -15.78
C ALA A 246 13.53 6.84 -16.68
N SER A 247 12.67 6.01 -16.11
CA SER A 247 11.83 5.07 -16.87
C SER A 247 10.81 5.79 -17.76
N ILE A 248 10.18 6.87 -17.25
CA ILE A 248 9.26 7.72 -18.04
C ILE A 248 10.01 8.33 -19.23
N LEU A 249 11.19 8.89 -18.99
CA LEU A 249 11.99 9.50 -20.05
C LEU A 249 12.38 8.46 -21.11
N ALA A 250 12.82 7.27 -20.71
CA ALA A 250 13.11 6.17 -21.64
C ALA A 250 11.87 5.77 -22.47
N ALA A 251 10.70 5.65 -21.82
CA ALA A 251 9.44 5.35 -22.50
C ALA A 251 9.02 6.46 -23.48
N MET A 252 9.17 7.74 -23.09
CA MET A 252 8.93 8.88 -23.98
C MET A 252 9.83 8.85 -25.21
N LEU A 253 11.13 8.59 -25.04
CA LEU A 253 12.07 8.45 -26.16
C LEU A 253 11.65 7.32 -27.09
N LEU A 254 11.23 6.16 -26.57
CA LEU A 254 10.70 5.08 -27.40
C LEU A 254 9.42 5.47 -28.15
N CYS A 255 8.53 6.24 -27.53
CA CYS A 255 7.35 6.79 -28.20
C CYS A 255 7.75 7.69 -29.41
N VAL A 256 8.78 8.53 -29.25
CA VAL A 256 9.27 9.38 -30.32
C VAL A 256 9.95 8.55 -31.42
N PHE A 257 10.90 7.68 -31.07
CA PHE A 257 11.73 6.99 -32.05
C PHE A 257 11.04 5.80 -32.72
N LEU A 258 10.28 4.99 -31.96
CA LEU A 258 9.63 3.79 -32.51
C LEU A 258 8.22 4.06 -33.00
N ARG A 259 7.44 4.87 -32.28
CA ARG A 259 6.05 5.15 -32.60
C ARG A 259 5.86 6.49 -33.36
N ARG A 260 6.91 7.30 -33.47
CA ARG A 260 6.91 8.62 -34.17
C ARG A 260 5.81 9.55 -33.67
N LEU A 261 5.51 9.49 -32.36
CA LEU A 261 4.50 10.36 -31.76
C LEU A 261 5.01 11.80 -31.67
N GLU A 262 4.12 12.75 -31.97
CA GLU A 262 4.41 14.18 -31.91
C GLU A 262 4.42 14.68 -30.43
N ALA A 263 5.07 15.82 -30.19
CA ALA A 263 5.17 16.41 -28.85
C ALA A 263 3.80 16.72 -28.24
N ALA A 264 2.83 17.14 -29.06
CA ALA A 264 1.46 17.40 -28.59
C ALA A 264 0.77 16.13 -28.07
N GLU A 265 1.00 15.00 -28.73
CA GLU A 265 0.44 13.72 -28.32
C GLU A 265 1.12 13.19 -27.07
N LEU A 266 2.44 13.34 -26.94
CA LEU A 266 3.17 13.01 -25.71
C LEU A 266 2.63 13.80 -24.51
N LEU A 267 2.34 15.09 -24.69
CA LEU A 267 1.75 15.92 -23.65
C LEU A 267 0.33 15.45 -23.29
N ARG A 268 -0.47 15.09 -24.30
CA ARG A 268 -1.81 14.54 -24.11
C ARG A 268 -1.75 13.24 -23.30
N ILE A 269 -0.86 12.31 -23.66
CA ILE A 269 -0.65 11.05 -22.93
C ILE A 269 -0.19 11.30 -21.51
N ALA A 270 0.74 12.22 -21.28
CA ALA A 270 1.21 12.57 -19.95
C ALA A 270 0.07 13.04 -19.03
N VAL A 271 -0.84 13.86 -19.55
CA VAL A 271 -1.92 14.47 -18.74
C VAL A 271 -3.15 13.56 -18.65
N PHE A 272 -3.67 13.10 -19.80
CA PHE A 272 -4.95 12.39 -19.89
C PHE A 272 -4.82 10.88 -19.97
N GLY A 273 -3.62 10.35 -20.24
CA GLY A 273 -3.37 8.92 -20.39
C GLY A 273 -3.35 8.46 -21.85
N TYR A 274 -3.01 7.18 -22.03
CA TYR A 274 -3.00 6.52 -23.32
C TYR A 274 -4.43 6.10 -23.72
N THR A 275 -4.75 6.25 -24.98
CA THR A 275 -5.97 5.74 -25.62
C THR A 275 -5.58 5.07 -26.91
N ALA A 276 -5.94 3.78 -27.07
CA ALA A 276 -5.69 3.01 -28.28
C ALA A 276 -6.67 3.40 -29.40
N ALA A 277 -6.28 3.19 -30.64
CA ALA A 277 -7.16 3.36 -31.78
C ALA A 277 -8.12 2.17 -31.95
N ASP A 278 -7.66 0.95 -31.67
CA ASP A 278 -8.48 -0.26 -31.64
C ASP A 278 -9.26 -0.38 -30.33
N ALA A 279 -10.58 -0.59 -30.41
CA ALA A 279 -11.46 -0.64 -29.24
C ALA A 279 -11.19 -1.87 -28.34
N GLU A 280 -10.78 -3.02 -28.90
CA GLU A 280 -10.44 -4.22 -28.13
C GLU A 280 -9.14 -4.01 -27.35
N VAL A 281 -8.13 -3.40 -28.00
CA VAL A 281 -6.87 -2.99 -27.37
C VAL A 281 -7.14 -1.92 -26.32
N GLY A 282 -8.01 -0.95 -26.61
CA GLY A 282 -8.40 0.11 -25.69
C GLY A 282 -9.02 -0.41 -24.40
N ALA A 283 -9.90 -1.43 -24.49
CA ALA A 283 -10.50 -2.05 -23.31
C ALA A 283 -9.45 -2.61 -22.31
N MET A 284 -8.26 -2.99 -22.80
CA MET A 284 -7.15 -3.53 -22.01
C MET A 284 -6.07 -2.51 -21.67
N LEU A 285 -5.81 -1.55 -22.57
CA LEU A 285 -4.65 -0.66 -22.45
C LEU A 285 -5.00 0.81 -22.19
N ASP A 286 -6.23 1.26 -22.32
CA ASP A 286 -6.56 2.67 -22.06
C ASP A 286 -6.33 3.05 -20.61
N GLY A 287 -5.84 4.28 -20.39
CA GLY A 287 -5.71 4.87 -19.07
C GLY A 287 -4.32 5.38 -18.71
N GLY A 288 -4.08 5.57 -17.42
CA GLY A 288 -2.91 6.28 -16.91
C GLY A 288 -3.08 7.81 -17.01
N GLY A 289 -1.95 8.53 -17.04
CA GLY A 289 -1.93 9.99 -17.09
C GLY A 289 -2.06 10.64 -15.70
N MET A 290 -1.59 11.89 -15.60
CA MET A 290 -1.56 12.62 -14.33
C MET A 290 -2.95 12.79 -13.72
N LEU A 291 -3.97 13.02 -14.54
CA LEU A 291 -5.35 13.23 -14.09
C LEU A 291 -5.98 11.98 -13.45
N SER A 292 -5.59 10.79 -13.89
CA SER A 292 -6.08 9.54 -13.30
C SER A 292 -5.74 9.43 -11.80
N MET A 293 -4.63 10.05 -11.38
CA MET A 293 -4.15 10.03 -10.00
C MET A 293 -4.64 11.22 -9.15
N LEU A 294 -5.36 12.19 -9.72
CA LEU A 294 -5.83 13.39 -9.01
C LEU A 294 -6.73 13.05 -7.82
N ARG A 295 -7.65 12.09 -8.02
CA ARG A 295 -8.55 11.62 -6.96
C ARG A 295 -7.76 11.10 -5.75
N MET A 296 -6.70 10.32 -5.99
CA MET A 296 -5.87 9.77 -4.92
C MET A 296 -5.04 10.85 -4.25
N ALA A 297 -4.49 11.79 -5.01
CA ALA A 297 -3.80 12.95 -4.46
C ALA A 297 -4.70 13.77 -3.52
N CYS A 298 -5.96 14.00 -3.88
CA CYS A 298 -6.95 14.67 -3.03
C CYS A 298 -7.25 13.86 -1.75
N ILE A 299 -7.47 12.54 -1.84
CA ILE A 299 -7.68 11.67 -0.68
C ILE A 299 -6.51 11.80 0.29
N VAL A 300 -5.29 11.69 -0.21
CA VAL A 300 -4.06 11.79 0.59
C VAL A 300 -3.91 13.17 1.22
N ALA A 301 -4.12 14.23 0.49
CA ALA A 301 -4.00 15.59 0.99
C ALA A 301 -5.01 15.88 2.13
N ILE A 302 -6.28 15.51 1.93
CA ILE A 302 -7.34 15.72 2.91
C ILE A 302 -7.10 14.87 4.16
N SER A 303 -6.81 13.58 4.01
CA SER A 303 -6.58 12.69 5.15
C SER A 303 -5.34 13.09 5.96
N SER A 304 -4.27 13.55 5.29
CA SER A 304 -3.07 14.04 5.96
C SER A 304 -3.29 15.32 6.76
N SER A 305 -4.25 16.16 6.36
CA SER A 305 -4.60 17.38 7.07
C SER A 305 -5.05 17.13 8.52
N TYR A 306 -5.69 15.95 8.76
CA TYR A 306 -6.15 15.55 10.09
C TYR A 306 -5.00 15.41 11.08
N SER A 307 -3.86 14.88 10.63
CA SER A 307 -2.69 14.64 11.49
C SER A 307 -2.21 15.92 12.17
N GLY A 308 -2.26 17.05 11.45
CA GLY A 308 -1.91 18.35 11.99
C GLY A 308 -2.88 18.83 13.08
N ILE A 309 -4.18 18.59 12.91
CA ILE A 309 -5.21 18.92 13.90
C ILE A 309 -5.08 18.03 15.13
N PHE A 310 -4.96 16.69 14.96
CA PHE A 310 -4.88 15.74 16.08
C PHE A 310 -3.67 16.00 16.99
N ARG A 311 -2.51 16.28 16.38
CA ARG A 311 -1.26 16.54 17.12
C ARG A 311 -1.36 17.76 18.03
N LYS A 312 -2.01 18.85 17.57
CA LYS A 312 -2.11 20.10 18.32
C LYS A 312 -3.29 20.16 19.29
N THR A 313 -4.36 19.41 19.02
CA THR A 313 -5.55 19.40 19.88
C THR A 313 -5.51 18.37 20.99
N GLY A 314 -4.51 17.45 20.99
CA GLY A 314 -4.43 16.35 21.99
C GLY A 314 -5.64 15.41 21.97
N LEU A 315 -6.39 15.35 20.86
CA LEU A 315 -7.65 14.61 20.74
C LEU A 315 -7.53 13.14 21.14
N LEU A 316 -6.34 12.56 20.98
CA LEU A 316 -6.08 11.14 21.21
C LEU A 316 -5.55 10.81 22.62
N GLU A 317 -5.08 11.81 23.39
CA GLU A 317 -4.49 11.60 24.72
C GLU A 317 -5.46 11.01 25.73
N HIS A 318 -6.75 11.34 25.62
CA HIS A 318 -7.79 10.83 26.51
C HIS A 318 -8.07 9.32 26.37
N ILE A 319 -7.47 8.67 25.38
CA ILE A 319 -7.67 7.25 25.07
C ILE A 319 -6.63 6.38 25.79
N CYS A 320 -5.47 6.93 26.14
CA CYS A 320 -4.36 6.19 26.76
C CYS A 320 -4.76 5.39 28.02
N GLY A 321 -5.57 5.98 28.89
CA GLY A 321 -6.03 5.28 30.11
C GLY A 321 -6.91 4.07 29.81
N ARG A 322 -7.75 4.13 28.77
CA ARG A 322 -8.60 3.00 28.36
C ARG A 322 -7.79 1.87 27.71
N ILE A 323 -6.73 2.23 26.98
CA ILE A 323 -5.82 1.26 26.36
C ILE A 323 -5.02 0.51 27.43
N ALA A 324 -4.52 1.21 28.45
CA ALA A 324 -3.83 0.57 29.57
C ALA A 324 -4.75 -0.44 30.28
N ALA A 325 -6.00 -0.06 30.60
CA ALA A 325 -6.98 -0.95 31.19
C ALA A 325 -7.32 -2.16 30.29
N LEU A 326 -7.35 -1.99 28.98
CA LEU A 326 -7.54 -3.09 28.03
C LEU A 326 -6.34 -4.06 28.06
N SER A 327 -5.11 -3.53 28.15
CA SER A 327 -3.88 -4.34 28.23
C SER A 327 -3.86 -5.23 29.49
N GLU A 328 -4.29 -4.70 30.62
CA GLU A 328 -4.38 -5.47 31.88
C GLU A 328 -5.40 -6.61 31.77
N ARG A 329 -6.53 -6.37 31.14
CA ARG A 329 -7.62 -7.36 30.99
C ARG A 329 -7.34 -8.44 29.96
N THR A 330 -6.55 -8.15 28.92
CA THR A 330 -6.30 -9.06 27.78
C THR A 330 -4.83 -9.46 27.69
N SER A 331 -4.09 -8.79 26.81
CA SER A 331 -2.64 -8.91 26.67
C SER A 331 -2.08 -7.61 26.08
N PRO A 332 -0.80 -7.28 26.32
CA PRO A 332 -0.16 -6.09 25.74
C PRO A 332 -0.30 -6.05 24.21
N TYR A 333 -0.10 -7.19 23.54
CA TYR A 333 -0.24 -7.26 22.09
C TYR A 333 -1.68 -7.03 21.60
N MET A 334 -2.70 -7.58 22.30
CA MET A 334 -4.11 -7.34 21.94
C MET A 334 -4.47 -5.86 22.09
N ALA A 335 -4.01 -5.22 23.16
CA ALA A 335 -4.21 -3.79 23.35
C ALA A 335 -3.53 -2.98 22.23
N MET A 336 -2.31 -3.35 21.83
CA MET A 336 -1.59 -2.72 20.72
C MET A 336 -2.31 -2.94 19.39
N LEU A 337 -2.83 -4.13 19.13
CA LEU A 337 -3.57 -4.46 17.91
C LEU A 337 -4.83 -3.61 17.75
N VAL A 338 -5.63 -3.52 18.84
CA VAL A 338 -6.85 -2.68 18.86
C VAL A 338 -6.49 -1.20 18.71
N THR A 339 -5.40 -0.76 19.35
CA THR A 339 -4.91 0.61 19.24
C THR A 339 -4.42 0.91 17.84
N ALA A 340 -3.71 -0.01 17.20
CA ALA A 340 -3.24 0.13 15.83
C ALA A 340 -4.40 0.22 14.83
N ALA A 341 -5.44 -0.60 15.00
CA ALA A 341 -6.65 -0.53 14.18
C ALA A 341 -7.35 0.83 14.34
N PHE A 342 -7.54 1.28 15.59
CA PHE A 342 -8.13 2.59 15.87
C PHE A 342 -7.26 3.73 15.34
N ALA A 343 -5.95 3.71 15.60
CA ALA A 343 -5.02 4.72 15.11
C ALA A 343 -5.00 4.76 13.58
N GLY A 344 -5.03 3.60 12.90
CA GLY A 344 -5.07 3.50 11.44
C GLY A 344 -6.32 4.13 10.82
N LEU A 345 -7.50 3.89 11.43
CA LEU A 345 -8.75 4.50 11.01
C LEU A 345 -8.71 6.03 11.06
N VAL A 346 -8.02 6.59 12.05
CA VAL A 346 -7.97 8.03 12.32
C VAL A 346 -6.79 8.71 11.64
N ALA A 347 -5.61 8.06 11.63
CA ALA A 347 -4.37 8.62 11.09
C ALA A 347 -4.34 8.66 9.56
N CYS A 348 -5.03 7.74 8.89
CA CYS A 348 -5.10 7.63 7.43
C CYS A 348 -3.75 7.44 6.73
N ASN A 349 -2.67 7.21 7.47
CA ASN A 349 -1.34 6.89 6.95
C ASN A 349 -0.53 6.03 7.92
N GLN A 350 0.40 5.24 7.40
CA GLN A 350 1.19 4.27 8.16
C GLN A 350 2.09 4.92 9.22
N THR A 351 2.82 5.96 8.85
CA THR A 351 3.79 6.64 9.74
C THR A 351 3.12 7.15 11.01
N LEU A 352 1.99 7.86 10.86
CA LEU A 352 1.26 8.38 12.01
C LEU A 352 0.60 7.26 12.80
N THR A 353 0.11 6.20 12.14
CA THR A 353 -0.43 5.01 12.81
C THR A 353 0.62 4.37 13.73
N ILE A 354 1.87 4.19 13.25
CA ILE A 354 2.98 3.65 14.04
C ILE A 354 3.28 4.54 15.25
N ILE A 355 3.47 5.86 15.02
CA ILE A 355 3.79 6.82 16.07
C ILE A 355 2.70 6.85 17.15
N LEU A 356 1.43 6.97 16.74
CA LEU A 356 0.31 7.01 17.68
C LEU A 356 0.16 5.71 18.44
N THR A 357 0.28 4.56 17.79
CA THR A 357 0.21 3.27 18.45
C THR A 357 1.31 3.13 19.50
N HIS A 358 2.55 3.50 19.16
CA HIS A 358 3.67 3.50 20.10
C HIS A 358 3.39 4.40 21.32
N GLN A 359 2.99 5.66 21.08
CA GLN A 359 2.72 6.62 22.16
C GLN A 359 1.57 6.18 23.08
N LEU A 360 0.48 5.67 22.48
CA LEU A 360 -0.70 5.25 23.23
C LEU A 360 -0.44 3.95 24.02
N CYS A 361 0.45 3.08 23.54
CA CYS A 361 0.81 1.82 24.19
C CYS A 361 2.10 1.91 25.04
N ALA A 362 2.72 3.07 25.20
CA ALA A 362 4.00 3.23 25.91
C ALA A 362 4.00 2.71 27.36
N ARG A 363 2.83 2.63 28.00
CA ARG A 363 2.67 2.13 29.38
C ARG A 363 2.31 0.64 29.45
N THR A 364 2.15 -0.04 28.33
CA THR A 364 1.63 -1.43 28.31
C THR A 364 2.75 -2.46 28.26
N GLN A 365 3.95 -2.08 27.89
CA GLN A 365 5.07 -2.99 27.66
C GLN A 365 6.40 -2.33 28.08
N SER A 366 7.26 -3.05 28.79
CA SER A 366 8.56 -2.56 29.29
C SER A 366 9.74 -2.99 28.42
N ASP A 367 9.61 -4.05 27.61
CA ASP A 367 10.67 -4.52 26.72
C ASP A 367 10.57 -3.83 25.35
N SER A 368 11.54 -2.96 25.04
CA SER A 368 11.65 -2.25 23.77
C SER A 368 11.70 -3.20 22.56
N ARG A 369 12.36 -4.35 22.70
CA ARG A 369 12.50 -5.32 21.59
C ARG A 369 11.19 -6.03 21.28
N GLU A 370 10.40 -6.35 22.31
CA GLU A 370 9.06 -6.91 22.11
C GLU A 370 8.11 -5.86 21.55
N THR A 371 8.18 -4.63 22.04
CA THR A 371 7.41 -3.48 21.54
C THR A 371 7.69 -3.24 20.04
N ALA A 372 8.97 -3.31 19.62
CA ALA A 372 9.33 -3.16 18.21
C ALA A 372 8.65 -4.22 17.33
N ILE A 373 8.75 -5.50 17.71
CA ILE A 373 8.15 -6.59 16.92
C ILE A 373 6.62 -6.53 16.95
N ASP A 374 6.02 -6.14 18.06
CA ASP A 374 4.58 -6.03 18.19
C ASP A 374 4.03 -4.85 17.37
N LEU A 375 4.75 -3.72 17.26
CA LEU A 375 4.43 -2.60 16.34
C LEU A 375 4.52 -3.04 14.88
N GLU A 376 5.57 -3.76 14.51
CA GLU A 376 5.78 -4.29 13.17
C GLU A 376 4.70 -5.32 12.78
N ASN A 377 4.23 -6.12 13.72
CA ASN A 377 3.20 -7.13 13.51
C ASN A 377 1.77 -6.57 13.65
N SER A 378 1.60 -5.31 14.05
CA SER A 378 0.29 -4.66 14.20
C SER A 378 0.19 -3.39 13.36
N ALA A 379 0.72 -2.25 13.83
CA ALA A 379 0.52 -0.94 13.21
C ALA A 379 0.99 -0.88 11.75
N VAL A 380 2.14 -1.51 11.43
CA VAL A 380 2.71 -1.51 10.08
C VAL A 380 1.82 -2.24 9.08
N VAL A 381 1.22 -3.37 9.46
CA VAL A 381 0.41 -4.22 8.57
C VAL A 381 -1.09 -3.94 8.62
N ILE A 382 -1.58 -3.29 9.67
CA ILE A 382 -2.99 -2.88 9.78
C ILE A 382 -3.25 -1.58 9.03
N ALA A 383 -2.32 -0.62 9.05
CA ALA A 383 -2.49 0.64 8.35
C ALA A 383 -2.89 0.50 6.87
N PRO A 384 -2.30 -0.42 6.08
CA PRO A 384 -2.73 -0.66 4.70
C PRO A 384 -4.11 -1.30 4.55
N LEU A 385 -4.66 -1.95 5.57
CA LEU A 385 -6.01 -2.57 5.52
C LEU A 385 -7.14 -1.55 5.65
N VAL A 386 -6.83 -0.31 6.02
CA VAL A 386 -7.83 0.76 6.11
C VAL A 386 -8.11 1.33 4.72
N PRO A 387 -9.37 1.27 4.21
CA PRO A 387 -9.68 1.60 2.81
C PRO A 387 -9.34 3.03 2.36
N TRP A 388 -9.29 3.97 3.28
CA TRP A 388 -8.93 5.38 3.05
C TRP A 388 -7.52 5.73 3.51
N SER A 389 -6.77 4.75 4.02
CA SER A 389 -5.36 4.95 4.35
C SER A 389 -4.52 5.06 3.08
N ILE A 390 -3.59 6.01 3.08
CA ILE A 390 -2.59 6.17 2.02
C ILE A 390 -1.85 4.85 1.77
N ALA A 391 -1.58 4.11 2.85
CA ALA A 391 -0.83 2.87 2.80
C ALA A 391 -1.50 1.79 1.93
N GLY A 392 -2.83 1.63 1.99
CA GLY A 392 -3.58 0.67 1.16
C GLY A 392 -4.02 1.26 -0.17
N ALA A 393 -4.60 2.46 -0.13
CA ALA A 393 -5.21 3.08 -1.29
C ALA A 393 -4.20 3.43 -2.40
N THR A 394 -2.99 3.91 -2.05
CA THR A 394 -1.98 4.29 -3.05
C THR A 394 -1.41 3.10 -3.82
N PRO A 395 -0.93 2.01 -3.19
CA PRO A 395 -0.49 0.83 -3.93
C PRO A 395 -1.58 0.26 -4.84
N LEU A 396 -2.81 0.11 -4.35
CA LEU A 396 -3.90 -0.44 -5.15
C LEU A 396 -4.25 0.43 -6.35
N SER A 397 -4.33 1.75 -6.17
CA SER A 397 -4.63 2.66 -7.27
C SER A 397 -3.50 2.76 -8.30
N SER A 398 -2.23 2.60 -7.88
CA SER A 398 -1.10 2.61 -8.82
C SER A 398 -1.14 1.47 -9.84
N VAL A 399 -1.78 0.37 -9.47
CA VAL A 399 -1.94 -0.82 -10.34
C VAL A 399 -3.35 -0.95 -10.92
N GLY A 400 -4.25 -0.02 -10.63
CA GLY A 400 -5.65 -0.08 -11.08
C GLY A 400 -6.50 -1.15 -10.35
N ALA A 401 -6.03 -1.68 -9.21
CA ALA A 401 -6.78 -2.69 -8.45
C ALA A 401 -7.88 -2.04 -7.58
N PRO A 402 -9.04 -2.70 -7.45
CA PRO A 402 -10.15 -2.17 -6.66
C PRO A 402 -9.84 -2.22 -5.15
N THR A 403 -10.49 -1.34 -4.37
CA THR A 403 -10.35 -1.32 -2.90
C THR A 403 -10.76 -2.64 -2.25
N ALA A 404 -11.65 -3.42 -2.87
CA ALA A 404 -12.00 -4.76 -2.41
C ALA A 404 -10.80 -5.73 -2.31
N SER A 405 -9.69 -5.45 -3.00
CA SER A 405 -8.42 -6.19 -2.89
C SER A 405 -7.87 -6.24 -1.47
N LEU A 406 -8.24 -5.29 -0.61
CA LEU A 406 -7.91 -5.33 0.81
C LEU A 406 -8.38 -6.63 1.47
N LEU A 407 -9.55 -7.15 1.09
CA LEU A 407 -10.09 -8.40 1.65
C LEU A 407 -9.26 -9.63 1.26
N ALA A 408 -8.57 -9.56 0.13
CA ALA A 408 -7.72 -10.63 -0.38
C ALA A 408 -6.24 -10.50 0.04
N ALA A 409 -5.89 -9.52 0.88
CA ALA A 409 -4.52 -9.29 1.36
C ALA A 409 -4.16 -10.26 2.51
N CYS A 410 -4.06 -11.54 2.21
CA CYS A 410 -3.95 -12.64 3.18
C CYS A 410 -2.86 -12.43 4.23
N PHE A 411 -1.65 -12.05 3.81
CA PHE A 411 -0.52 -11.86 4.73
C PHE A 411 -0.80 -10.80 5.80
N LEU A 412 -1.48 -9.72 5.44
CA LEU A 412 -1.76 -8.61 6.35
C LEU A 412 -2.76 -8.99 7.46
N TYR A 413 -3.59 -10.00 7.25
CA TYR A 413 -4.45 -10.57 8.27
C TYR A 413 -3.77 -11.72 9.04
N LEU A 414 -3.09 -12.61 8.32
CA LEU A 414 -2.49 -13.80 8.92
C LEU A 414 -1.38 -13.45 9.92
N LEU A 415 -0.58 -12.41 9.65
CA LEU A 415 0.51 -12.03 10.53
C LEU A 415 0.04 -11.54 11.91
N PRO A 416 -0.87 -10.55 12.04
CA PRO A 416 -1.34 -10.12 13.35
C PRO A 416 -2.13 -11.21 14.08
N LEU A 417 -2.92 -12.03 13.37
CA LEU A 417 -3.67 -13.15 13.99
C LEU A 417 -2.72 -14.23 14.51
N TRP A 418 -1.70 -14.60 13.75
CA TRP A 418 -0.68 -15.56 14.19
C TRP A 418 0.09 -15.05 15.40
N THR A 419 0.48 -13.80 15.41
CA THR A 419 1.19 -13.18 16.53
C THR A 419 0.31 -13.18 17.78
N LEU A 420 -0.98 -12.86 17.65
CA LEU A 420 -1.96 -12.91 18.74
C LEU A 420 -2.10 -14.32 19.30
N LEU A 421 -2.25 -15.32 18.43
CA LEU A 421 -2.34 -16.74 18.82
C LEU A 421 -1.08 -17.17 19.59
N ARG A 422 0.10 -16.88 19.04
CA ARG A 422 1.38 -17.23 19.66
C ARG A 422 1.54 -16.61 21.04
N ARG A 423 1.31 -15.29 21.17
CA ARG A 423 1.39 -14.58 22.46
C ARG A 423 0.40 -15.12 23.50
N THR A 424 -0.79 -15.52 23.06
CA THR A 424 -1.81 -16.12 23.94
C THR A 424 -1.36 -17.49 24.43
N LEU A 425 -0.76 -18.31 23.57
CA LEU A 425 -0.24 -19.64 23.94
C LEU A 425 0.96 -19.54 24.88
N GLU A 426 1.89 -18.61 24.64
CA GLU A 426 3.04 -18.34 25.51
C GLU A 426 2.57 -17.94 26.93
N LYS A 427 1.58 -17.05 27.03
CA LYS A 427 1.00 -16.65 28.34
C LYS A 427 0.34 -17.81 29.08
N ARG A 428 -0.36 -18.71 28.37
CA ARG A 428 -0.96 -19.91 28.97
C ARG A 428 0.10 -20.89 29.49
N ARG A 429 1.19 -21.13 28.72
CA ARG A 429 2.29 -22.01 29.13
C ARG A 429 3.02 -21.46 30.36
N GLY A 430 3.32 -20.17 30.43
CA GLY A 430 3.94 -19.54 31.57
C GLY A 430 3.11 -19.68 32.86
N ARG A 431 1.78 -19.49 32.78
CA ARG A 431 0.85 -19.69 33.90
C ARG A 431 0.77 -21.16 34.36
N ALA A 432 0.84 -22.11 33.41
CA ALA A 432 0.84 -23.54 33.74
C ALA A 432 2.13 -23.94 34.46
N GLN A 433 3.28 -23.44 34.04
CA GLN A 433 4.57 -23.69 34.72
C GLN A 433 4.62 -23.09 36.13
N GLN A 434 4.10 -21.88 36.32
CA GLN A 434 4.01 -21.26 37.66
C GLN A 434 3.10 -22.04 38.59
N ARG A 435 2.01 -22.64 38.11
CA ARG A 435 1.12 -23.50 38.90
C ARG A 435 1.72 -24.86 39.24
N LEU A 436 2.75 -25.31 38.55
CA LEU A 436 3.44 -26.57 38.84
C LEU A 436 4.63 -26.39 39.79
N GLN A 437 5.06 -25.14 40.01
CA GLN A 437 6.18 -24.77 40.87
C GLN A 437 5.77 -24.20 42.26
N GLY A 438 4.50 -23.87 42.44
CA GLY A 438 3.91 -23.45 43.71
C GLY A 438 2.92 -24.47 44.23
#